data_b883d131b01bf2bb91629eaec3ff6b88
#
_entry.id   b883d131b01bf2bb91629eaec3ff6b88
#
_cell.length_a   1.000
_cell.length_b   1.000
_cell.length_c   1.000
_cell.angle_alpha   90.00
_cell.angle_beta   90.00
_cell.angle_gamma   90.00
#
_symmetry.space_group_name_H-M   'P 1'
#
loop_
_entity.id
_entity.type
_entity.pdbx_description
1 polymer ?
#
loop_
_entity_poly.entity_id
_entity_poly.type
_entity_poly.pdbx_seq_one_letter_code
_entity_poly.pdbx_strand_id
1 'polypeptide(L)'
;MPKKLRFAIGAGLIIGAIGYLIVTAVRNTAEYYLTVNEVKARQPELSGQMLRVAGRVKASNIAWNPETLTLAFDIVPPPPVDGAGAALKTVAATVDSPEFHVICRGQPKPDMFAPNRDVIVEGRLAANGTIEARQVLTSCPSKYIPKQPK
;
A
#
# COMPACT_ATOMS: atom_id res chain seq x y z
N MET A 1 54.75 0.78 0.46
CA MET A 1 53.57 0.63 -0.43
C MET A 1 53.60 1.75 -1.46
N PRO A 2 53.51 1.46 -2.77
CA PRO A 2 53.54 2.46 -3.81
C PRO A 2 52.32 3.38 -3.69
N LYS A 3 52.53 4.68 -3.96
CA LYS A 3 51.46 5.71 -3.84
C LYS A 3 50.17 5.34 -4.61
N LYS A 4 50.34 4.68 -5.75
CA LYS A 4 49.19 4.21 -6.59
C LYS A 4 48.33 3.17 -5.88
N LEU A 5 48.92 2.28 -5.07
CA LEU A 5 48.16 1.24 -4.35
C LEU A 5 47.29 1.84 -3.23
N ARG A 6 47.82 2.85 -2.51
CA ARG A 6 47.06 3.56 -1.46
C ARG A 6 45.87 4.30 -2.05
N PHE A 7 46.06 4.89 -3.22
CA PHE A 7 44.97 5.58 -3.93
C PHE A 7 43.91 4.59 -4.43
N ALA A 8 44.32 3.43 -4.97
CA ALA A 8 43.39 2.39 -5.41
C ALA A 8 42.56 1.79 -4.27
N ILE A 9 43.17 1.59 -3.08
CA ILE A 9 42.47 1.11 -1.89
C ILE A 9 41.45 2.16 -1.43
N GLY A 10 41.83 3.44 -1.36
CA GLY A 10 40.90 4.51 -0.97
C GLY A 10 39.72 4.66 -1.95
N ALA A 11 39.99 4.61 -3.24
CA ALA A 11 38.91 4.64 -4.26
C ALA A 11 37.99 3.42 -4.16
N GLY A 12 38.54 2.22 -3.95
CA GLY A 12 37.76 0.99 -3.77
C GLY A 12 36.85 1.04 -2.54
N LEU A 13 37.33 1.59 -1.41
CA LEU A 13 36.53 1.79 -0.21
C LEU A 13 35.35 2.75 -0.44
N ILE A 14 35.60 3.86 -1.13
CA ILE A 14 34.55 4.85 -1.43
C ILE A 14 33.49 4.23 -2.33
N ILE A 15 33.90 3.56 -3.42
CA ILE A 15 32.97 2.90 -4.34
C ILE A 15 32.17 1.80 -3.62
N GLY A 16 32.82 1.02 -2.77
CA GLY A 16 32.18 0.00 -1.95
C GLY A 16 31.14 0.58 -0.98
N ALA A 17 31.48 1.68 -0.31
CA ALA A 17 30.57 2.38 0.61
C ALA A 17 29.35 2.94 -0.11
N ILE A 18 29.55 3.57 -1.29
CA ILE A 18 28.47 4.09 -2.12
C ILE A 18 27.56 2.94 -2.59
N GLY A 19 28.14 1.84 -3.08
CA GLY A 19 27.38 0.67 -3.51
C GLY A 19 26.55 0.07 -2.36
N TYR A 20 27.13 -0.05 -1.17
CA TYR A 20 26.43 -0.51 0.02
C TYR A 20 25.26 0.40 0.40
N LEU A 21 25.47 1.72 0.38
CA LEU A 21 24.40 2.70 0.65
C LEU A 21 23.27 2.63 -0.37
N ILE A 22 23.58 2.49 -1.65
CA ILE A 22 22.57 2.34 -2.71
C ILE A 22 21.73 1.08 -2.48
N VAL A 23 22.37 -0.07 -2.24
CA VAL A 23 21.66 -1.34 -2.01
C VAL A 23 20.78 -1.27 -0.77
N THR A 24 21.27 -0.69 0.33
CA THR A 24 20.47 -0.49 1.55
C THR A 24 19.33 0.49 1.35
N ALA A 25 19.57 1.58 0.66
CA ALA A 25 18.51 2.56 0.32
C ALA A 25 17.40 1.91 -0.52
N VAL A 26 17.75 1.20 -1.59
CA VAL A 26 16.77 0.53 -2.45
C VAL A 26 15.97 -0.52 -1.68
N ARG A 27 16.61 -1.33 -0.83
CA ARG A 27 15.91 -2.33 -0.02
C ARG A 27 14.94 -1.72 0.99
N ASN A 28 15.29 -0.57 1.57
CA ASN A 28 14.45 0.10 2.57
C ASN A 28 13.37 1.00 1.95
N THR A 29 13.53 1.41 0.68
CA THR A 29 12.60 2.33 -0.02
C THR A 29 11.64 1.58 -0.94
N ALA A 30 11.84 0.29 -1.17
CA ALA A 30 10.88 -0.53 -1.90
C ALA A 30 9.62 -0.73 -1.03
N GLU A 31 8.86 0.35 -0.84
CA GLU A 31 7.48 0.27 -0.38
C GLU A 31 6.68 -0.43 -1.48
N TYR A 32 6.54 -1.74 -1.34
CA TYR A 32 5.77 -2.55 -2.25
C TYR A 32 4.30 -2.12 -2.20
N TYR A 33 3.84 -1.53 -3.30
CA TYR A 33 2.40 -1.44 -3.56
C TYR A 33 1.89 -2.85 -3.84
N LEU A 34 1.20 -3.42 -2.89
CA LEU A 34 0.62 -4.75 -2.99
C LEU A 34 -0.88 -4.63 -3.15
N THR A 35 -1.45 -5.51 -3.94
CA THR A 35 -2.89 -5.73 -3.95
C THR A 35 -3.31 -6.61 -2.78
N VAL A 36 -4.59 -6.56 -2.40
CA VAL A 36 -5.15 -7.42 -1.34
C VAL A 36 -4.86 -8.90 -1.62
N ASN A 37 -4.93 -9.34 -2.88
CA ASN A 37 -4.65 -10.70 -3.30
C ASN A 37 -3.18 -11.11 -3.05
N GLU A 38 -2.24 -10.22 -3.39
CA GLU A 38 -0.81 -10.47 -3.19
C GLU A 38 -0.44 -10.54 -1.72
N VAL A 39 -1.02 -9.64 -0.90
CA VAL A 39 -0.83 -9.69 0.56
C VAL A 39 -1.35 -11.00 1.13
N LYS A 40 -2.49 -11.49 0.65
CA LYS A 40 -3.06 -12.76 1.11
C LYS A 40 -2.17 -13.95 0.73
N ALA A 41 -1.66 -13.97 -0.51
CA ALA A 41 -0.80 -15.05 -1.00
C ALA A 41 0.56 -15.09 -0.24
N ARG A 42 1.06 -13.94 0.20
CA ARG A 42 2.38 -13.82 0.84
C ARG A 42 2.29 -13.42 2.32
N GLN A 43 1.13 -13.60 2.94
CA GLN A 43 0.85 -13.19 4.32
C GLN A 43 1.91 -13.64 5.34
N PRO A 44 2.43 -14.89 5.31
CA PRO A 44 3.45 -15.33 6.25
C PRO A 44 4.77 -14.56 6.13
N GLU A 45 5.16 -14.20 4.90
CA GLU A 45 6.41 -13.47 4.61
C GLU A 45 6.29 -11.98 4.96
N LEU A 46 5.10 -11.41 4.81
CA LEU A 46 4.83 -9.99 4.98
C LEU A 46 4.44 -9.62 6.42
N SER A 47 4.22 -10.61 7.27
CA SER A 47 3.87 -10.38 8.67
C SER A 47 4.93 -9.56 9.39
N GLY A 48 4.51 -8.50 10.07
CA GLY A 48 5.37 -7.56 10.78
C GLY A 48 6.05 -6.50 9.91
N GLN A 49 5.89 -6.56 8.57
CA GLN A 49 6.46 -5.57 7.67
C GLN A 49 5.52 -4.39 7.43
N MET A 50 6.13 -3.23 7.14
CA MET A 50 5.40 -2.07 6.63
C MET A 50 5.12 -2.28 5.16
N LEU A 51 3.86 -2.05 4.76
CA LEU A 51 3.43 -2.24 3.38
C LEU A 51 2.35 -1.22 3.01
N ARG A 52 2.19 -1.02 1.72
CA ARG A 52 1.11 -0.23 1.13
C ARG A 52 0.19 -1.17 0.37
N VAL A 53 -1.06 -1.24 0.81
CA VAL A 53 -2.07 -2.12 0.22
C VAL A 53 -3.11 -1.29 -0.51
N ALA A 54 -3.24 -1.55 -1.81
CA ALA A 54 -4.34 -1.00 -2.59
C ALA A 54 -5.55 -1.92 -2.49
N GLY A 55 -6.68 -1.37 -2.09
CA GLY A 55 -7.93 -2.11 -1.93
C GLY A 55 -9.14 -1.21 -2.06
N ARG A 56 -10.31 -1.81 -1.99
CA ARG A 56 -11.60 -1.13 -1.96
C ARG A 56 -12.25 -1.30 -0.59
N VAL A 57 -12.79 -0.23 -0.04
CA VAL A 57 -13.52 -0.25 1.23
C VAL A 57 -14.78 -1.09 1.08
N LYS A 58 -14.92 -2.14 1.87
CA LYS A 58 -16.14 -2.94 1.94
C LYS A 58 -17.25 -2.10 2.60
N ALA A 59 -18.46 -2.18 2.08
CA ALA A 59 -19.59 -1.40 2.61
C ALA A 59 -20.05 -1.81 4.01
N SER A 60 -19.71 -3.03 4.43
CA SER A 60 -19.98 -3.55 5.77
C SER A 60 -18.79 -3.29 6.70
N ASN A 61 -19.06 -3.23 8.01
CA ASN A 61 -18.06 -3.16 9.08
C ASN A 61 -17.21 -1.87 9.11
N ILE A 62 -17.79 -0.74 8.72
CA ILE A 62 -17.13 0.56 8.89
C ILE A 62 -17.50 1.10 10.27
N ALA A 63 -16.51 1.27 11.14
CA ALA A 63 -16.66 1.88 12.45
C ALA A 63 -15.75 3.10 12.58
N TRP A 64 -16.30 4.24 12.96
CA TRP A 64 -15.56 5.46 13.23
C TRP A 64 -15.86 5.96 14.65
N ASN A 65 -14.81 6.14 15.43
CA ASN A 65 -14.89 6.75 16.74
C ASN A 65 -14.10 8.09 16.75
N PRO A 66 -14.80 9.24 16.83
CA PRO A 66 -14.17 10.54 16.81
C PRO A 66 -13.42 10.88 18.11
N GLU A 67 -13.78 10.27 19.25
CA GLU A 67 -13.13 10.54 20.53
C GLU A 67 -11.72 9.92 20.58
N THR A 68 -11.59 8.71 20.07
CA THR A 68 -10.32 7.97 20.02
C THR A 68 -9.58 8.12 18.69
N LEU A 69 -10.16 8.87 17.73
CA LEU A 69 -9.66 8.99 16.35
C LEU A 69 -9.34 7.61 15.75
N THR A 70 -10.26 6.66 15.95
CA THR A 70 -10.07 5.28 15.48
C THR A 70 -11.03 4.98 14.35
N LEU A 71 -10.49 4.63 13.19
CA LEU A 71 -11.22 4.18 12.02
C LEU A 71 -10.93 2.70 11.80
N ALA A 72 -11.98 1.87 11.83
CA ALA A 72 -11.90 0.44 11.53
C ALA A 72 -12.81 0.12 10.35
N PHE A 73 -12.29 -0.66 9.40
CA PHE A 73 -13.02 -1.07 8.19
C PHE A 73 -12.33 -2.26 7.53
N ASP A 74 -13.04 -2.88 6.60
CA ASP A 74 -12.50 -4.00 5.83
C ASP A 74 -12.19 -3.56 4.40
N ILE A 75 -11.08 -4.08 3.85
CA ILE A 75 -10.70 -3.89 2.45
C ILE A 75 -10.77 -5.21 1.68
N VAL A 76 -11.24 -5.09 0.44
CA VAL A 76 -11.33 -6.18 -0.53
C VAL A 76 -10.56 -5.81 -1.80
N PRO A 77 -10.22 -6.78 -2.68
CA PRO A 77 -9.62 -6.47 -3.96
C PRO A 77 -10.48 -5.50 -4.76
N PRO A 78 -9.90 -4.48 -5.41
CA PRO A 78 -10.63 -3.65 -6.34
C PRO A 78 -11.12 -4.53 -7.52
N PRO A 79 -12.30 -4.25 -8.09
CA PRO A 79 -12.76 -4.97 -9.26
C PRO A 79 -11.77 -4.80 -10.41
N PRO A 80 -11.62 -5.81 -11.29
CA PRO A 80 -10.77 -5.69 -12.45
C PRO A 80 -11.24 -4.50 -13.31
N VAL A 81 -10.31 -3.62 -13.65
CA VAL A 81 -10.55 -2.53 -14.60
C VAL A 81 -10.26 -3.07 -16.00
N ASP A 82 -11.30 -3.33 -16.76
CA ASP A 82 -11.12 -3.55 -18.19
C ASP A 82 -10.60 -2.25 -18.82
N GLY A 83 -9.62 -2.36 -19.72
CA GLY A 83 -8.88 -1.23 -20.28
C GLY A 83 -9.70 -0.13 -20.98
N ALA A 84 -11.03 -0.15 -20.87
CA ALA A 84 -11.97 0.83 -21.40
C ALA A 84 -12.53 1.80 -20.34
N GLY A 85 -12.02 1.84 -19.10
CA GLY A 85 -12.45 2.83 -18.10
C GLY A 85 -13.90 2.72 -17.63
N ALA A 86 -14.62 1.67 -18.00
CA ALA A 86 -15.94 1.36 -17.49
C ALA A 86 -15.79 0.48 -16.25
N ALA A 87 -16.03 1.07 -15.08
CA ALA A 87 -16.27 0.28 -13.88
C ALA A 87 -17.44 -0.68 -14.19
N LEU A 88 -17.12 -1.96 -14.40
CA LEU A 88 -18.13 -2.99 -14.47
C LEU A 88 -18.94 -2.93 -13.18
N LYS A 89 -20.23 -2.70 -13.34
CA LYS A 89 -21.24 -2.72 -12.29
C LYS A 89 -20.98 -3.92 -11.38
N THR A 90 -20.73 -3.60 -10.10
CA THR A 90 -21.01 -4.44 -8.94
C THR A 90 -21.00 -5.95 -9.24
N VAL A 91 -19.82 -6.52 -9.41
CA VAL A 91 -19.68 -7.92 -9.09
C VAL A 91 -19.72 -7.94 -7.57
N ALA A 92 -20.84 -8.36 -7.03
CA ALA A 92 -20.96 -8.68 -5.62
C ALA A 92 -19.69 -9.44 -5.23
N ALA A 93 -19.00 -8.95 -4.19
CA ALA A 93 -17.84 -9.63 -3.66
C ALA A 93 -18.21 -11.10 -3.54
N THR A 94 -17.61 -11.94 -4.37
CA THR A 94 -17.81 -13.38 -4.28
C THR A 94 -17.44 -13.75 -2.87
N VAL A 95 -18.21 -14.63 -2.24
CA VAL A 95 -18.11 -15.05 -0.84
C VAL A 95 -16.70 -15.47 -0.43
N ASP A 96 -15.80 -15.62 -1.38
CA ASP A 96 -14.43 -16.10 -1.25
C ASP A 96 -13.35 -15.03 -1.57
N SER A 97 -13.73 -13.76 -1.69
CA SER A 97 -12.73 -12.70 -1.93
C SER A 97 -11.90 -12.47 -0.66
N PRO A 98 -10.57 -12.47 -0.76
CA PRO A 98 -9.72 -12.18 0.40
C PRO A 98 -10.03 -10.81 0.94
N GLU A 99 -10.18 -10.71 2.25
CA GLU A 99 -10.42 -9.45 2.95
C GLU A 99 -9.39 -9.26 4.06
N PHE A 100 -9.08 -8.00 4.35
CA PHE A 100 -8.26 -7.63 5.49
C PHE A 100 -8.97 -6.60 6.33
N HIS A 101 -8.95 -6.84 7.64
CA HIS A 101 -9.40 -5.86 8.61
C HIS A 101 -8.33 -4.79 8.79
N VAL A 102 -8.72 -3.52 8.72
CA VAL A 102 -7.83 -2.36 8.84
C VAL A 102 -8.24 -1.55 10.06
N ILE A 103 -7.26 -1.22 10.89
CA ILE A 103 -7.45 -0.34 12.04
C ILE A 103 -6.48 0.82 11.93
N CYS A 104 -7.00 2.04 11.79
CA CYS A 104 -6.23 3.28 11.79
C CYS A 104 -6.53 4.05 13.07
N ARG A 105 -5.49 4.43 13.83
CA ARG A 105 -5.61 5.16 15.10
C ARG A 105 -4.86 6.48 15.06
N GLY A 106 -5.39 7.47 15.78
CA GLY A 106 -4.73 8.77 15.96
C GLY A 106 -4.76 9.67 14.73
N GLN A 107 -5.63 9.36 13.76
CA GLN A 107 -5.81 10.19 12.57
C GLN A 107 -7.28 10.53 12.34
N PRO A 108 -7.59 11.73 11.84
CA PRO A 108 -8.94 12.06 11.44
C PRO A 108 -9.38 11.16 10.28
N LYS A 109 -10.68 10.90 10.21
CA LYS A 109 -11.26 10.20 9.07
C LYS A 109 -10.99 11.01 7.79
N PRO A 110 -10.45 10.40 6.72
CA PRO A 110 -10.21 11.10 5.46
C PRO A 110 -11.51 11.67 4.87
N ASP A 111 -11.46 12.89 4.31
CA ASP A 111 -12.64 13.61 3.82
C ASP A 111 -13.45 12.85 2.75
N MET A 112 -12.76 12.07 1.92
CA MET A 112 -13.39 11.30 0.85
C MET A 112 -13.60 9.82 1.18
N PHE A 113 -13.44 9.45 2.46
CA PHE A 113 -13.64 8.08 2.89
C PHE A 113 -15.13 7.70 2.85
N ALA A 114 -15.47 6.75 2.00
CA ALA A 114 -16.82 6.25 1.83
C ALA A 114 -16.83 4.75 1.48
N PRO A 115 -17.94 4.05 1.68
CA PRO A 115 -18.12 2.69 1.21
C PRO A 115 -17.84 2.56 -0.30
N ASN A 116 -17.27 1.44 -0.72
CA ASN A 116 -16.95 1.13 -2.12
C ASN A 116 -15.96 2.10 -2.80
N ARG A 117 -15.20 2.85 -2.01
CA ARG A 117 -14.10 3.69 -2.52
C ARG A 117 -12.80 2.93 -2.52
N ASP A 118 -11.97 3.23 -3.53
CA ASP A 118 -10.62 2.72 -3.59
C ASP A 118 -9.74 3.50 -2.62
N VAL A 119 -8.96 2.76 -1.84
CA VAL A 119 -8.07 3.30 -0.81
C VAL A 119 -6.70 2.66 -0.92
N ILE A 120 -5.69 3.41 -0.49
CA ILE A 120 -4.36 2.89 -0.26
C ILE A 120 -4.12 2.95 1.25
N VAL A 121 -3.90 1.81 1.84
CA VAL A 121 -3.62 1.66 3.27
C VAL A 121 -2.13 1.47 3.46
N GLU A 122 -1.51 2.37 4.19
CA GLU A 122 -0.12 2.25 4.61
C GLU A 122 -0.08 1.83 6.07
N GLY A 123 0.54 0.70 6.35
CA GLY A 123 0.56 0.15 7.70
C GLY A 123 1.36 -1.13 7.83
N ARG A 124 1.31 -1.70 9.02
CA ARG A 124 1.97 -2.96 9.36
C ARG A 124 0.97 -4.10 9.34
N LEU A 125 1.33 -5.19 8.68
CA LEU A 125 0.55 -6.43 8.75
C LEU A 125 0.84 -7.15 10.06
N ALA A 126 -0.15 -7.25 10.94
CA ALA A 126 -0.05 -8.01 12.17
C ALA A 126 -0.16 -9.53 11.90
N ALA A 127 0.37 -10.34 12.81
CA ALA A 127 0.36 -11.80 12.68
C ALA A 127 -1.05 -12.41 12.60
N ASN A 128 -2.05 -11.72 13.15
CA ASN A 128 -3.46 -12.12 13.09
C ASN A 128 -4.15 -11.75 11.76
N GLY A 129 -3.44 -11.18 10.79
CA GLY A 129 -3.99 -10.75 9.51
C GLY A 129 -4.68 -9.39 9.52
N THR A 130 -4.59 -8.63 10.61
CA THR A 130 -5.08 -7.25 10.67
C THR A 130 -4.00 -6.29 10.17
N ILE A 131 -4.39 -5.26 9.43
CA ILE A 131 -3.47 -4.19 9.02
C ILE A 131 -3.60 -3.03 10.02
N GLU A 132 -2.56 -2.82 10.81
CA GLU A 132 -2.45 -1.63 11.66
C GLU A 132 -2.00 -0.45 10.80
N ALA A 133 -2.97 0.33 10.34
CA ALA A 133 -2.73 1.43 9.42
C ALA A 133 -2.16 2.65 10.15
N ARG A 134 -1.06 3.15 9.61
CA ARG A 134 -0.49 4.45 9.96
C ARG A 134 -1.18 5.57 9.19
N GLN A 135 -1.57 5.30 7.94
CA GLN A 135 -2.22 6.27 7.08
C GLN A 135 -3.19 5.58 6.13
N VAL A 136 -4.30 6.24 5.85
CA VAL A 136 -5.28 5.82 4.84
C VAL A 136 -5.42 6.95 3.83
N LEU A 137 -5.09 6.65 2.58
CA LEU A 137 -5.19 7.57 1.45
C LEU A 137 -6.39 7.16 0.59
N THR A 138 -7.27 8.10 0.31
CA THR A 138 -8.41 7.87 -0.58
C THR A 138 -8.07 8.33 -1.99
N SER A 139 -8.40 7.51 -2.98
CA SER A 139 -8.24 7.91 -4.38
C SER A 139 -9.34 8.90 -4.76
N CYS A 140 -8.95 10.08 -5.25
CA CYS A 140 -9.89 10.97 -5.93
C CYS A 140 -10.27 10.32 -7.27
N PRO A 141 -11.56 10.17 -7.58
CA PRO A 141 -11.99 9.71 -8.89
C PRO A 141 -11.88 10.86 -9.90
N SER A 142 -10.67 11.29 -10.22
CA SER A 142 -10.43 12.20 -11.34
C SER A 142 -10.58 11.37 -12.61
N LYS A 143 -11.76 11.39 -13.22
CA LYS A 143 -11.94 10.96 -14.60
C LYS A 143 -11.18 11.94 -15.48
N TYR A 144 -9.93 11.64 -15.77
CA TYR A 144 -9.26 12.22 -16.92
C TYR A 144 -9.96 11.64 -18.16
N ILE A 145 -10.93 12.35 -18.70
CA ILE A 145 -11.47 12.08 -20.02
C ILE A 145 -10.53 12.83 -20.98
N PRO A 146 -9.67 12.13 -21.74
CA PRO A 146 -8.91 12.79 -22.78
C PRO A 146 -9.93 13.36 -23.78
N LYS A 147 -9.96 14.68 -23.95
CA LYS A 147 -10.68 15.28 -25.09
C LYS A 147 -10.05 14.74 -26.35
N GLN A 148 -10.78 13.90 -27.09
CA GLN A 148 -10.38 13.55 -28.45
C GLN A 148 -10.35 14.84 -29.29
N PRO A 149 -9.23 15.14 -29.96
CA PRO A 149 -9.22 16.24 -30.93
C PRO A 149 -10.15 15.89 -32.10
N LYS A 150 -11.00 16.85 -32.48
CA LYS A 150 -11.81 16.80 -33.70
C LYS A 150 -10.92 16.85 -34.92
#